data_764426f3ade8c43660c14749ded4f546
#
_entry.id   764426f3ade8c43660c14749ded4f546
#
_cell.length_a   1.000
_cell.length_b   1.000
_cell.length_c   1.000
_cell.angle_alpha   90.00
_cell.angle_beta   90.00
_cell.angle_gamma   90.00
#
_symmetry.space_group_name_H-M   'P 1'
#
loop_
_entity.id
_entity.type
_entity.pdbx_description
1 polymer ?
#
loop_
_entity_poly.entity_id
_entity_poly.type
_entity_poly.pdbx_seq_one_letter_code
_entity_poly.pdbx_strand_id
1 'polypeptide(L)'
;MEDPNRRRGRAYNAHLMEEAKIVTSGKAWPKRRLCSVVSEAAREDPAGCGTSFVGYLGMEVAPPWMDDVSESPRFPGGLREAVDKAQHAGVIGKFTALFPDPVYSREGYVRTLYLHKPPGPFATYEKSEYVVPKSEIVPLVEALADGSDGLSRFERYEEDTSCGRDLLVCTHGSHDACCGKFGYPVYETLRHGYAGPSEKQLRVWRTSHIGGHRFAPTLIDFPEGRYWGHLEPDALEKLVLRNGPVAELGRFYRGWAGLSGKFEQIAEREIFVREGWEWTRYLKSGRTLVPYENEDRADVRIEYATPDGDTGAYEATVETSGTVLTLFDSGSCPLQEVKQYHVSRLERVRLGRR
;
A
#
# COMPACT_ATOMS: atom_id res chain seq x y z
N MET A 1 -6.76 -3.51 -35.18
CA MET A 1 -7.48 -4.16 -34.08
C MET A 1 -7.18 -3.35 -32.84
N GLU A 2 -8.18 -2.81 -32.18
CA GLU A 2 -8.01 -1.98 -30.99
C GLU A 2 -7.67 -2.91 -29.81
N ASP A 3 -6.61 -2.55 -29.06
CA ASP A 3 -6.13 -3.32 -27.90
C ASP A 3 -7.28 -3.62 -26.92
N PRO A 4 -7.52 -4.90 -26.56
CA PRO A 4 -8.56 -5.29 -25.61
C PRO A 4 -8.49 -4.58 -24.25
N ASN A 5 -7.27 -4.19 -23.81
CA ASN A 5 -7.05 -3.48 -22.56
C ASN A 5 -7.53 -2.03 -22.65
N ARG A 6 -7.38 -1.35 -23.80
CA ARG A 6 -7.96 -0.01 -24.03
C ARG A 6 -9.48 -0.03 -24.05
N ARG A 7 -10.12 -1.08 -24.59
CA ARG A 7 -11.59 -1.22 -24.53
C ARG A 7 -12.10 -1.42 -23.12
N ARG A 8 -11.43 -2.24 -22.32
CA ARG A 8 -11.78 -2.47 -20.90
C ARG A 8 -11.59 -1.20 -20.07
N GLY A 9 -10.50 -0.46 -20.28
CA GLY A 9 -10.26 0.82 -19.63
C GLY A 9 -11.31 1.88 -19.97
N ARG A 10 -11.77 1.99 -21.22
CA ARG A 10 -12.86 2.90 -21.61
C ARG A 10 -14.21 2.51 -21.00
N ALA A 11 -14.52 1.22 -20.89
CA ALA A 11 -15.74 0.75 -20.24
C ALA A 11 -15.72 1.01 -18.74
N TYR A 12 -14.56 0.85 -18.09
CA TYR A 12 -14.32 1.15 -16.69
C TYR A 12 -14.52 2.65 -16.39
N ASN A 13 -13.86 3.52 -17.16
CA ASN A 13 -13.99 4.96 -17.02
C ASN A 13 -15.40 5.47 -17.33
N ALA A 14 -16.09 4.91 -18.31
CA ALA A 14 -17.47 5.27 -18.65
C ALA A 14 -18.44 4.94 -17.51
N HIS A 15 -18.25 3.80 -16.83
CA HIS A 15 -19.06 3.40 -15.69
C HIS A 15 -18.83 4.30 -14.47
N LEU A 16 -17.56 4.61 -14.16
CA LEU A 16 -17.21 5.55 -13.09
C LEU A 16 -17.75 6.96 -13.37
N MET A 17 -17.67 7.44 -14.61
CA MET A 17 -18.21 8.76 -14.99
C MET A 17 -19.73 8.81 -14.91
N GLU A 18 -20.44 7.71 -15.17
CA GLU A 18 -21.89 7.67 -15.07
C GLU A 18 -22.36 7.66 -13.62
N GLU A 19 -21.68 6.93 -12.74
CA GLU A 19 -21.93 6.96 -11.29
C GLU A 19 -21.53 8.34 -10.69
N ALA A 20 -20.42 8.96 -11.12
CA ALA A 20 -20.01 10.28 -10.68
C ALA A 20 -21.00 11.39 -11.09
N LYS A 21 -21.65 11.29 -12.26
CA LYS A 21 -22.72 12.21 -12.71
C LYS A 21 -23.95 12.17 -11.81
N ILE A 22 -24.23 11.02 -11.18
CA ILE A 22 -25.32 10.87 -10.22
C ILE A 22 -25.01 11.69 -8.95
N VAL A 23 -23.74 11.72 -8.51
CA VAL A 23 -23.29 12.50 -7.33
C VAL A 23 -23.54 13.99 -7.52
N THR A 24 -23.26 14.51 -8.72
CA THR A 24 -23.33 15.95 -9.02
C THR A 24 -24.74 16.41 -9.44
N SER A 25 -25.65 15.49 -9.82
CA SER A 25 -26.96 15.83 -10.40
C SER A 25 -28.11 15.90 -9.40
N GLY A 26 -27.90 15.67 -8.09
CA GLY A 26 -28.95 15.68 -7.09
C GLY A 26 -30.00 14.55 -7.23
N LYS A 27 -29.77 13.57 -8.11
CA LYS A 27 -30.63 12.40 -8.25
C LYS A 27 -30.50 11.46 -7.05
N ALA A 28 -31.56 10.73 -6.74
CA ALA A 28 -31.55 9.72 -5.67
C ALA A 28 -30.42 8.72 -5.88
N TRP A 29 -29.58 8.56 -4.87
CA TRP A 29 -28.45 7.65 -4.89
C TRP A 29 -28.91 6.17 -5.03
N PRO A 30 -28.15 5.33 -5.75
CA PRO A 30 -28.40 3.89 -5.75
C PRO A 30 -28.42 3.34 -4.31
N LYS A 31 -29.22 2.31 -4.06
CA LYS A 31 -29.41 1.70 -2.73
C LYS A 31 -28.11 1.19 -2.07
N ARG A 32 -27.05 0.98 -2.86
CA ARG A 32 -25.70 0.67 -2.37
C ARG A 32 -24.70 1.65 -2.99
N ARG A 33 -24.22 2.56 -2.18
CA ARG A 33 -23.14 3.47 -2.56
C ARG A 33 -21.81 2.74 -2.40
N LEU A 34 -20.93 2.88 -3.40
CA LEU A 34 -19.55 2.39 -3.33
C LEU A 34 -18.66 3.52 -2.81
N CYS A 35 -17.96 3.28 -1.71
CA CYS A 35 -17.17 4.31 -1.05
C CYS A 35 -16.09 4.90 -1.96
N SER A 36 -15.41 4.10 -2.79
CA SER A 36 -14.36 4.62 -3.68
C SER A 36 -14.92 5.51 -4.81
N VAL A 37 -16.14 5.24 -5.29
CA VAL A 37 -16.80 6.09 -6.28
C VAL A 37 -17.17 7.45 -5.69
N VAL A 38 -17.63 7.45 -4.43
CA VAL A 38 -17.95 8.70 -3.72
C VAL A 38 -16.68 9.51 -3.45
N SER A 39 -15.62 8.86 -2.97
CA SER A 39 -14.32 9.48 -2.72
C SER A 39 -13.74 10.12 -4.00
N GLU A 40 -13.77 9.40 -5.11
CA GLU A 40 -13.29 9.89 -6.40
C GLU A 40 -14.13 11.07 -6.93
N ALA A 41 -15.46 10.95 -6.85
CA ALA A 41 -16.38 12.04 -7.24
C ALA A 41 -16.19 13.30 -6.39
N ALA A 42 -15.90 13.14 -5.09
CA ALA A 42 -15.58 14.22 -4.18
C ALA A 42 -14.17 14.80 -4.39
N ARG A 43 -13.36 14.16 -5.25
CA ARG A 43 -11.92 14.47 -5.44
C ARG A 43 -11.14 14.43 -4.13
N GLU A 44 -11.47 13.43 -3.29
CA GLU A 44 -10.75 13.20 -2.04
C GLU A 44 -9.29 12.85 -2.35
N ASP A 45 -8.36 13.62 -1.78
CA ASP A 45 -6.93 13.36 -1.93
C ASP A 45 -6.51 12.19 -1.04
N PRO A 46 -5.96 11.10 -1.59
CA PRO A 46 -5.55 9.93 -0.81
C PRO A 46 -4.23 10.12 -0.04
N ALA A 47 -3.49 11.22 -0.25
CA ALA A 47 -2.19 11.44 0.39
C ALA A 47 -2.30 11.50 1.92
N GLY A 48 -1.33 10.90 2.61
CA GLY A 48 -1.31 10.80 4.07
C GLY A 48 -2.13 9.63 4.63
N CYS A 49 -2.67 8.75 3.77
CA CYS A 49 -3.46 7.58 4.16
C CYS A 49 -2.70 6.25 4.03
N GLY A 50 -1.39 6.27 3.81
CA GLY A 50 -0.54 5.07 3.83
C GLY A 50 -0.41 4.54 5.26
N THR A 51 -0.63 3.25 5.47
CA THR A 51 -0.42 2.63 6.79
C THR A 51 1.07 2.47 7.05
N SER A 52 1.57 3.04 8.14
CA SER A 52 2.95 2.80 8.59
C SER A 52 3.06 1.51 9.39
N PHE A 53 4.20 0.84 9.30
CA PHE A 53 4.47 -0.38 10.06
C PHE A 53 5.98 -0.55 10.29
N VAL A 54 6.33 -1.27 11.35
CA VAL A 54 7.70 -1.73 11.62
C VAL A 54 7.99 -3.04 10.89
N GLY A 55 7.00 -3.93 10.81
CA GLY A 55 7.06 -5.19 10.09
C GLY A 55 5.74 -5.45 9.36
N TYR A 56 5.84 -6.08 8.19
CA TYR A 56 4.69 -6.50 7.40
C TYR A 56 4.79 -7.99 7.12
N LEU A 57 3.73 -8.73 7.43
CA LEU A 57 3.64 -10.16 7.18
C LEU A 57 2.57 -10.45 6.15
N GLY A 58 2.98 -10.81 4.94
CA GLY A 58 2.12 -11.36 3.90
C GLY A 58 2.22 -12.87 3.88
N MET A 59 1.12 -13.59 4.03
CA MET A 59 1.13 -15.05 4.08
C MET A 59 0.03 -15.64 3.22
N GLU A 60 0.32 -16.71 2.51
CA GLU A 60 -0.70 -17.41 1.71
C GLU A 60 -1.79 -18.00 2.61
N VAL A 61 -3.02 -17.58 2.37
CA VAL A 61 -4.24 -18.14 2.97
C VAL A 61 -5.25 -18.37 1.86
N ALA A 62 -5.66 -19.61 1.68
CA ALA A 62 -6.61 -19.95 0.63
C ALA A 62 -8.01 -19.34 0.91
N PRO A 63 -8.73 -18.84 -0.13
CA PRO A 63 -10.07 -18.33 0.01
C PRO A 63 -11.09 -19.47 0.31
N PRO A 64 -12.36 -19.18 0.70
CA PRO A 64 -12.94 -17.84 0.78
C PRO A 64 -12.44 -17.07 2.01
N TRP A 65 -12.23 -15.76 1.85
CA TRP A 65 -11.91 -14.89 2.97
C TRP A 65 -13.20 -14.28 3.53
N MET A 66 -13.34 -14.30 4.86
CA MET A 66 -14.37 -13.58 5.58
C MET A 66 -13.99 -12.10 5.69
N ASP A 67 -14.86 -11.25 6.21
CA ASP A 67 -14.57 -9.83 6.46
C ASP A 67 -13.29 -9.66 7.30
N ASP A 68 -13.23 -10.31 8.46
CA ASP A 68 -11.97 -10.58 9.16
C ASP A 68 -11.37 -11.87 8.60
N VAL A 69 -10.20 -11.74 7.95
CA VAL A 69 -9.53 -12.88 7.32
C VAL A 69 -9.16 -14.00 8.32
N SER A 70 -8.99 -13.65 9.60
CA SER A 70 -8.67 -14.63 10.66
C SER A 70 -9.86 -15.54 11.01
N GLU A 71 -11.08 -15.15 10.62
CA GLU A 71 -12.30 -15.96 10.78
C GLU A 71 -12.58 -16.85 9.56
N SER A 72 -11.70 -16.81 8.56
CA SER A 72 -11.89 -17.57 7.32
C SER A 72 -11.74 -19.08 7.57
N PRO A 73 -12.54 -19.93 6.90
CA PRO A 73 -12.53 -21.39 7.14
C PRO A 73 -11.19 -22.07 6.89
N ARG A 74 -10.31 -21.46 6.11
CA ARG A 74 -8.99 -21.99 5.77
C ARG A 74 -7.84 -21.22 6.43
N PHE A 75 -8.17 -20.36 7.40
CA PHE A 75 -7.15 -19.70 8.20
C PHE A 75 -6.50 -20.73 9.14
N PRO A 76 -5.16 -20.80 9.21
CA PRO A 76 -4.48 -21.80 10.04
C PRO A 76 -4.81 -21.62 11.52
N GLY A 77 -5.15 -22.74 12.20
CA GLY A 77 -5.37 -22.73 13.66
C GLY A 77 -4.11 -22.31 14.41
N GLY A 78 -4.26 -21.46 15.43
CA GLY A 78 -3.15 -20.93 16.23
C GLY A 78 -2.38 -19.76 15.57
N LEU A 79 -2.63 -19.48 14.29
CA LEU A 79 -1.93 -18.39 13.59
C LEU A 79 -2.33 -17.02 14.12
N ARG A 80 -3.61 -16.83 14.49
CA ARG A 80 -4.10 -15.56 15.03
C ARG A 80 -3.33 -15.19 16.30
N GLU A 81 -3.24 -16.11 17.24
CA GLU A 81 -2.54 -15.94 18.51
C GLU A 81 -1.05 -15.65 18.30
N ALA A 82 -0.42 -16.34 17.34
CA ALA A 82 0.99 -16.10 17.01
C ALA A 82 1.21 -14.71 16.39
N VAL A 83 0.33 -14.28 15.48
CA VAL A 83 0.36 -12.93 14.89
C VAL A 83 0.12 -11.86 15.96
N ASP A 84 -0.88 -12.04 16.82
CA ASP A 84 -1.17 -11.12 17.93
C ASP A 84 0.03 -10.98 18.87
N LYS A 85 0.69 -12.11 19.23
CA LYS A 85 1.93 -12.09 20.02
C LYS A 85 3.03 -11.29 19.33
N ALA A 86 3.25 -11.49 18.03
CA ALA A 86 4.26 -10.79 17.27
C ALA A 86 3.93 -9.28 17.10
N GLN A 87 2.65 -8.93 17.02
CA GLN A 87 2.20 -7.54 17.02
C GLN A 87 2.46 -6.86 18.37
N HIS A 88 2.13 -7.52 19.48
CA HIS A 88 2.41 -6.99 20.84
C HIS A 88 3.91 -6.85 21.10
N ALA A 89 4.74 -7.71 20.52
CA ALA A 89 6.19 -7.61 20.56
C ALA A 89 6.75 -6.48 19.67
N GLY A 90 5.91 -5.82 18.86
CA GLY A 90 6.32 -4.76 17.94
C GLY A 90 7.10 -5.25 16.71
N VAL A 91 7.08 -6.55 16.42
CA VAL A 91 7.77 -7.16 15.28
C VAL A 91 6.93 -7.10 14.00
N ILE A 92 5.62 -7.32 14.11
CA ILE A 92 4.67 -7.23 13.03
C ILE A 92 3.71 -6.07 13.30
N GLY A 93 3.65 -5.10 12.39
CA GLY A 93 2.68 -4.01 12.46
C GLY A 93 1.46 -4.26 11.57
N LYS A 94 1.60 -5.10 10.54
CA LYS A 94 0.52 -5.41 9.60
C LYS A 94 0.62 -6.87 9.15
N PHE A 95 -0.53 -7.55 9.15
CA PHE A 95 -0.72 -8.87 8.55
C PHE A 95 -1.68 -8.77 7.37
N THR A 96 -1.43 -9.51 6.28
CA THR A 96 -2.39 -9.71 5.18
C THR A 96 -2.29 -11.13 4.63
N ALA A 97 -3.46 -11.68 4.26
CA ALA A 97 -3.50 -12.92 3.51
C ALA A 97 -3.16 -12.67 2.04
N LEU A 98 -2.32 -13.50 1.47
CA LEU A 98 -2.03 -13.58 0.03
C LEU A 98 -2.87 -14.70 -0.56
N PHE A 99 -3.46 -14.46 -1.73
CA PHE A 99 -4.16 -15.50 -2.47
C PHE A 99 -3.12 -16.43 -3.12
N PRO A 100 -3.17 -17.76 -2.89
CA PRO A 100 -2.25 -18.68 -3.54
C PRO A 100 -2.31 -18.56 -5.06
N ASP A 101 -1.15 -18.39 -5.70
CA ASP A 101 -1.01 -18.21 -7.14
C ASP A 101 -0.40 -19.48 -7.77
N PRO A 102 -0.94 -20.01 -8.89
CA PRO A 102 -0.44 -21.23 -9.51
C PRO A 102 1.05 -21.23 -9.91
N VAL A 103 1.62 -20.02 -10.11
CA VAL A 103 3.04 -19.86 -10.48
C VAL A 103 3.94 -19.70 -9.27
N TYR A 104 3.46 -19.01 -8.22
CA TYR A 104 4.27 -18.67 -7.05
C TYR A 104 4.09 -19.64 -5.90
N SER A 105 2.95 -20.34 -5.82
CA SER A 105 2.62 -21.22 -4.69
C SER A 105 3.14 -22.64 -4.92
N ARG A 106 3.48 -23.31 -3.82
CA ARG A 106 3.92 -24.71 -3.82
C ARG A 106 2.93 -25.57 -3.06
N GLU A 107 2.48 -26.67 -3.67
CA GLU A 107 1.54 -27.58 -3.03
C GLU A 107 2.10 -28.16 -1.72
N GLY A 108 1.28 -28.17 -0.67
CA GLY A 108 1.69 -28.64 0.67
C GLY A 108 2.46 -27.62 1.51
N TYR A 109 2.85 -26.50 0.90
CA TYR A 109 3.61 -25.42 1.55
C TYR A 109 2.80 -24.12 1.61
N VAL A 110 3.31 -23.18 2.36
CA VAL A 110 2.80 -21.80 2.47
C VAL A 110 3.94 -20.84 2.29
N ARG A 111 3.79 -19.91 1.37
CA ARG A 111 4.73 -18.82 1.14
C ARG A 111 4.41 -17.66 2.08
N THR A 112 5.44 -17.13 2.69
CA THR A 112 5.37 -16.05 3.67
C THR A 112 6.39 -14.98 3.31
N LEU A 113 5.91 -13.76 3.11
CA LEU A 113 6.72 -12.56 2.90
C LEU A 113 6.82 -11.81 4.22
N TYR A 114 8.01 -11.65 4.75
CA TYR A 114 8.26 -10.81 5.91
C TYR A 114 9.13 -9.63 5.50
N LEU A 115 8.57 -8.43 5.66
CA LEU A 115 9.29 -7.19 5.40
C LEU A 115 9.44 -6.44 6.70
N HIS A 116 10.65 -6.07 7.05
CA HIS A 116 10.91 -5.32 8.27
C HIS A 116 11.69 -4.04 8.00
N LYS A 117 11.40 -3.03 8.82
CA LYS A 117 12.04 -1.74 8.75
C LYS A 117 13.48 -1.86 9.26
N PRO A 118 14.49 -1.52 8.44
CA PRO A 118 15.87 -1.48 8.93
C PRO A 118 16.05 -0.33 9.94
N PRO A 119 17.07 -0.38 10.80
CA PRO A 119 17.35 0.67 11.74
C PRO A 119 17.80 1.97 11.05
N GLY A 120 17.36 3.12 11.57
CA GLY A 120 17.73 4.44 11.05
C GLY A 120 17.01 4.86 9.77
N PRO A 121 17.58 5.81 8.99
CA PRO A 121 17.06 6.19 7.69
C PRO A 121 17.18 5.06 6.68
N PHE A 122 16.14 4.84 5.87
CA PHE A 122 16.11 3.75 4.91
C PHE A 122 15.37 4.13 3.62
N ALA A 123 15.56 3.33 2.57
CA ALA A 123 14.90 3.48 1.27
C ALA A 123 13.84 2.40 1.06
N THR A 124 14.17 1.16 1.43
CA THR A 124 13.35 -0.04 1.25
C THR A 124 13.34 -0.86 2.52
N TYR A 125 12.25 -1.58 2.73
CA TYR A 125 12.19 -2.62 3.77
C TYR A 125 13.12 -3.77 3.42
N GLU A 126 13.73 -4.38 4.43
CA GLU A 126 14.43 -5.65 4.27
C GLU A 126 13.39 -6.76 4.11
N LYS A 127 13.60 -7.63 3.12
CA LYS A 127 12.66 -8.69 2.77
C LYS A 127 13.28 -10.06 3.01
N SER A 128 12.62 -10.86 3.84
CA SER A 128 12.84 -12.30 3.97
C SER A 128 11.61 -13.06 3.47
N GLU A 129 11.82 -14.14 2.78
CA GLU A 129 10.74 -14.96 2.24
C GLU A 129 10.95 -16.42 2.62
N TYR A 130 9.91 -17.05 3.14
CA TYR A 130 9.94 -18.44 3.58
C TYR A 130 8.86 -19.25 2.87
N VAL A 131 9.22 -20.45 2.40
CA VAL A 131 8.27 -21.44 1.85
C VAL A 131 8.27 -22.64 2.77
N VAL A 132 7.36 -22.64 3.74
CA VAL A 132 7.31 -23.62 4.82
C VAL A 132 6.19 -24.65 4.64
N PRO A 133 6.35 -25.89 5.11
CA PRO A 133 5.22 -26.81 5.24
C PRO A 133 4.10 -26.19 6.09
N LYS A 134 2.85 -26.55 5.81
CA LYS A 134 1.68 -26.01 6.55
C LYS A 134 1.77 -26.17 8.07
N SER A 135 2.43 -27.21 8.56
CA SER A 135 2.66 -27.45 9.98
C SER A 135 3.66 -26.49 10.63
N GLU A 136 4.48 -25.81 9.83
CA GLU A 136 5.53 -24.91 10.29
C GLU A 136 5.11 -23.43 10.27
N ILE A 137 3.87 -23.12 9.88
CA ILE A 137 3.39 -21.73 9.77
C ILE A 137 3.40 -21.01 11.12
N VAL A 138 2.74 -21.61 12.14
CA VAL A 138 2.67 -21.02 13.48
C VAL A 138 4.04 -20.94 14.12
N PRO A 139 4.85 -22.03 14.11
CA PRO A 139 6.23 -21.98 14.58
C PRO A 139 7.10 -20.90 13.90
N LEU A 140 6.92 -20.64 12.60
CA LEU A 140 7.64 -19.56 11.90
C LEU A 140 7.26 -18.17 12.45
N VAL A 141 5.96 -17.92 12.64
CA VAL A 141 5.49 -16.62 13.15
C VAL A 141 5.92 -16.42 14.61
N GLU A 142 5.93 -17.46 15.42
CA GLU A 142 6.47 -17.41 16.79
C GLU A 142 7.97 -17.11 16.78
N ALA A 143 8.73 -17.75 15.87
CA ALA A 143 10.15 -17.48 15.72
C ALA A 143 10.45 -16.03 15.27
N LEU A 144 9.62 -15.45 14.41
CA LEU A 144 9.70 -14.03 14.08
C LEU A 144 9.51 -13.13 15.31
N ALA A 145 8.58 -13.49 16.21
CA ALA A 145 8.32 -12.76 17.44
C ALA A 145 9.47 -12.88 18.46
N ASP A 146 10.13 -14.01 18.50
CA ASP A 146 11.21 -14.30 19.45
C ASP A 146 12.60 -13.78 18.95
N GLY A 147 12.70 -13.32 17.69
CA GLY A 147 13.91 -12.73 17.12
C GLY A 147 14.85 -13.71 16.40
N SER A 148 16.10 -13.27 16.13
CA SER A 148 17.04 -13.97 15.24
C SER A 148 17.34 -15.42 15.61
N ASP A 149 17.43 -15.74 16.90
CA ASP A 149 17.80 -17.10 17.36
C ASP A 149 16.74 -18.14 16.98
N GLY A 150 15.46 -17.74 16.95
CA GLY A 150 14.35 -18.61 16.53
C GLY A 150 14.32 -18.89 15.03
N LEU A 151 14.80 -17.94 14.21
CA LEU A 151 14.73 -18.02 12.76
C LEU A 151 15.76 -18.94 12.12
N SER A 152 16.89 -19.24 12.78
CA SER A 152 17.96 -20.09 12.25
C SER A 152 17.46 -21.46 11.78
N ARG A 153 16.46 -22.04 12.44
CA ARG A 153 15.86 -23.32 12.04
C ARG A 153 15.07 -23.24 10.74
N PHE A 154 14.68 -22.03 10.29
CA PHE A 154 13.91 -21.78 9.07
C PHE A 154 14.77 -21.40 7.87
N GLU A 155 16.09 -21.17 8.02
CA GLU A 155 17.01 -20.86 6.92
C GLU A 155 16.88 -21.83 5.74
N ARG A 156 16.65 -23.12 6.02
CA ARG A 156 16.42 -24.15 4.97
C ARG A 156 15.16 -23.92 4.13
N TYR A 157 14.27 -23.08 4.56
CA TYR A 157 13.01 -22.73 3.88
C TYR A 157 13.04 -21.30 3.31
N GLU A 158 14.14 -20.60 3.50
CA GLU A 158 14.31 -19.24 2.99
C GLU A 158 14.57 -19.28 1.49
N GLU A 159 13.89 -18.43 0.76
CA GLU A 159 14.02 -18.23 -0.68
C GLU A 159 14.72 -16.89 -0.95
N ASP A 160 15.75 -16.88 -1.80
CA ASP A 160 16.41 -15.64 -2.20
C ASP A 160 15.56 -14.87 -3.19
N THR A 161 14.69 -14.02 -2.67
CA THR A 161 13.83 -13.11 -3.43
C THR A 161 14.04 -11.65 -3.04
N SER A 162 15.14 -11.35 -2.36
CA SER A 162 15.50 -10.01 -1.87
C SER A 162 15.48 -8.94 -2.97
N CYS A 163 15.87 -9.29 -4.19
CA CYS A 163 15.85 -8.41 -5.37
C CYS A 163 14.48 -8.34 -6.06
N GLY A 164 13.50 -9.15 -5.65
CA GLY A 164 12.19 -9.22 -6.27
C GLY A 164 11.27 -8.09 -5.82
N ARG A 165 10.49 -7.54 -6.75
CA ARG A 165 9.44 -6.55 -6.49
C ARG A 165 8.09 -7.24 -6.39
N ASP A 166 7.30 -6.91 -5.37
CA ASP A 166 5.99 -7.48 -5.12
C ASP A 166 4.91 -6.39 -5.10
N LEU A 167 3.95 -6.47 -6.01
CA LEU A 167 2.78 -5.63 -6.03
C LEU A 167 1.61 -6.37 -5.38
N LEU A 168 1.16 -5.89 -4.23
CA LEU A 168 0.06 -6.49 -3.48
C LEU A 168 -1.21 -5.71 -3.75
N VAL A 169 -2.11 -6.26 -4.56
CA VAL A 169 -3.39 -5.63 -4.95
C VAL A 169 -4.49 -6.14 -4.05
N CYS A 170 -5.18 -5.24 -3.34
CA CYS A 170 -6.34 -5.60 -2.53
C CYS A 170 -7.50 -6.06 -3.42
N THR A 171 -7.95 -7.30 -3.19
CA THR A 171 -9.11 -7.89 -3.88
C THR A 171 -10.15 -8.46 -2.92
N HIS A 172 -10.16 -7.99 -1.66
CA HIS A 172 -10.96 -8.51 -0.54
C HIS A 172 -12.40 -8.01 -0.60
N GLY A 173 -13.19 -8.57 -1.50
CA GLY A 173 -14.58 -8.15 -1.76
C GLY A 173 -15.55 -8.41 -0.61
N SER A 174 -15.27 -9.36 0.28
CA SER A 174 -16.05 -9.62 1.49
C SER A 174 -15.80 -8.57 2.59
N HIS A 175 -14.66 -7.90 2.58
CA HIS A 175 -14.39 -6.77 3.47
C HIS A 175 -15.08 -5.50 2.95
N ASP A 176 -14.86 -5.14 1.69
CA ASP A 176 -15.60 -4.07 1.02
C ASP A 176 -15.77 -4.38 -0.47
N ALA A 177 -16.96 -4.10 -0.98
CA ALA A 177 -17.29 -4.36 -2.39
C ALA A 177 -16.35 -3.64 -3.37
N CYS A 178 -15.82 -2.45 -3.01
CA CYS A 178 -14.86 -1.71 -3.84
C CYS A 178 -13.56 -2.48 -4.05
N CYS A 179 -13.04 -3.17 -3.01
CA CYS A 179 -11.83 -3.96 -3.11
C CYS A 179 -11.96 -5.07 -4.15
N GLY A 180 -13.06 -5.83 -4.12
CA GLY A 180 -13.32 -6.89 -5.10
C GLY A 180 -13.60 -6.33 -6.49
N LYS A 181 -14.51 -5.35 -6.59
CA LYS A 181 -15.00 -4.80 -7.87
C LYS A 181 -13.89 -4.08 -8.66
N PHE A 182 -13.08 -3.26 -7.99
CA PHE A 182 -12.08 -2.42 -8.64
C PHE A 182 -10.66 -2.99 -8.55
N GLY A 183 -10.33 -3.72 -7.49
CA GLY A 183 -9.00 -4.31 -7.33
C GLY A 183 -8.74 -5.48 -8.27
N TYR A 184 -9.74 -6.34 -8.51
CA TYR A 184 -9.53 -7.52 -9.35
C TYR A 184 -9.13 -7.18 -10.80
N PRO A 185 -9.78 -6.24 -11.51
CA PRO A 185 -9.34 -5.82 -12.85
C PRO A 185 -7.92 -5.25 -12.90
N VAL A 186 -7.51 -4.51 -11.87
CA VAL A 186 -6.14 -3.99 -11.75
C VAL A 186 -5.15 -5.14 -11.55
N TYR A 187 -5.48 -6.08 -10.65
CA TYR A 187 -4.68 -7.29 -10.49
C TYR A 187 -4.52 -8.04 -11.82
N GLU A 188 -5.61 -8.32 -12.55
CA GLU A 188 -5.53 -9.03 -13.83
C GLU A 188 -4.63 -8.32 -14.84
N THR A 189 -4.78 -6.99 -14.95
CA THR A 189 -3.95 -6.18 -15.86
C THR A 189 -2.46 -6.27 -15.49
N LEU A 190 -2.15 -6.11 -14.22
CA LEU A 190 -0.77 -6.18 -13.73
C LEU A 190 -0.19 -7.60 -13.84
N ARG A 191 -0.95 -8.62 -13.45
CA ARG A 191 -0.52 -10.02 -13.43
C ARG A 191 -0.23 -10.56 -14.83
N HIS A 192 -1.09 -10.25 -15.81
CA HIS A 192 -0.95 -10.75 -17.17
C HIS A 192 -0.14 -9.85 -18.09
N GLY A 193 -0.08 -8.54 -17.78
CA GLY A 193 0.64 -7.58 -18.63
C GLY A 193 2.10 -7.37 -18.26
N TYR A 194 2.44 -7.53 -16.96
CA TYR A 194 3.74 -7.09 -16.47
C TYR A 194 4.47 -8.11 -15.58
N ALA A 195 3.78 -9.05 -14.93
CA ALA A 195 4.45 -10.06 -14.12
C ALA A 195 5.29 -10.98 -14.99
N GLY A 196 6.56 -11.13 -14.64
CA GLY A 196 7.50 -11.99 -15.35
C GLY A 196 7.33 -13.46 -14.99
N PRO A 197 7.87 -14.37 -15.83
CA PRO A 197 7.91 -15.80 -15.54
C PRO A 197 8.90 -16.16 -14.41
N SER A 198 9.79 -15.23 -14.04
CA SER A 198 10.78 -15.41 -12.99
C SER A 198 10.30 -14.78 -11.67
N GLU A 199 10.30 -15.56 -10.61
CA GLU A 199 9.98 -15.09 -9.23
C GLU A 199 10.91 -13.95 -8.75
N LYS A 200 12.05 -13.77 -9.41
CA LYS A 200 13.09 -12.78 -9.04
C LYS A 200 12.83 -11.37 -9.58
N GLN A 201 11.81 -11.16 -10.42
CA GLN A 201 11.58 -9.85 -11.05
C GLN A 201 10.41 -9.10 -10.44
N LEU A 202 9.25 -9.25 -11.02
CA LEU A 202 8.02 -8.60 -10.59
C LEU A 202 6.95 -9.67 -10.37
N ARG A 203 6.44 -9.74 -9.15
CA ARG A 203 5.28 -10.55 -8.81
C ARG A 203 4.09 -9.67 -8.50
N VAL A 204 2.92 -10.16 -8.82
CA VAL A 204 1.65 -9.47 -8.55
C VAL A 204 0.74 -10.41 -7.78
N TRP A 205 0.35 -9.99 -6.59
CA TRP A 205 -0.44 -10.77 -5.65
C TRP A 205 -1.84 -10.20 -5.49
N ARG A 206 -2.83 -11.07 -5.37
CA ARG A 206 -4.10 -10.72 -4.75
C ARG A 206 -3.93 -10.80 -3.24
N THR A 207 -4.42 -9.79 -2.53
CA THR A 207 -4.28 -9.77 -1.07
C THR A 207 -5.60 -9.44 -0.38
N SER A 208 -5.70 -9.83 0.89
CA SER A 208 -6.76 -9.38 1.78
C SER A 208 -6.64 -7.86 2.02
N HIS A 209 -7.50 -7.30 2.85
CA HIS A 209 -7.59 -5.85 3.02
C HIS A 209 -6.29 -5.21 3.54
N ILE A 210 -5.77 -4.23 2.76
CA ILE A 210 -4.54 -3.48 3.05
C ILE A 210 -4.79 -2.08 3.60
N GLY A 211 -6.04 -1.71 3.83
CA GLY A 211 -6.45 -0.38 4.25
C GLY A 211 -6.87 0.54 3.10
N GLY A 212 -7.80 1.46 3.38
CA GLY A 212 -8.21 2.50 2.46
C GLY A 212 -9.06 2.04 1.28
N HIS A 213 -10.03 1.16 1.51
CA HIS A 213 -10.96 0.68 0.48
C HIS A 213 -11.73 1.82 -0.22
N ARG A 214 -11.92 2.96 0.46
CA ARG A 214 -12.51 4.14 -0.17
C ARG A 214 -11.61 4.78 -1.26
N PHE A 215 -10.39 4.32 -1.37
CA PHE A 215 -9.46 4.65 -2.46
C PHE A 215 -9.21 3.46 -3.39
N ALA A 216 -10.10 2.46 -3.38
CA ALA A 216 -9.96 1.30 -4.28
C ALA A 216 -10.05 1.74 -5.76
N PRO A 217 -9.27 1.10 -6.66
CA PRO A 217 -8.35 -0.02 -6.39
C PRO A 217 -7.10 0.43 -5.63
N THR A 218 -6.69 -0.37 -4.63
CA THR A 218 -5.53 -0.08 -3.79
C THR A 218 -4.43 -1.12 -3.97
N LEU A 219 -3.18 -0.65 -3.85
CA LEU A 219 -1.99 -1.47 -4.04
C LEU A 219 -0.89 -1.03 -3.07
N ILE A 220 -0.07 -1.99 -2.61
CA ILE A 220 1.22 -1.74 -1.98
C ILE A 220 2.33 -2.24 -2.90
N ASP A 221 3.37 -1.43 -3.07
CA ASP A 221 4.56 -1.72 -3.86
C ASP A 221 5.73 -2.02 -2.92
N PHE A 222 6.15 -3.28 -2.86
CA PHE A 222 7.27 -3.75 -2.07
C PHE A 222 8.51 -4.03 -2.93
N PRO A 223 9.73 -3.81 -2.40
CA PRO A 223 10.07 -3.60 -0.98
C PRO A 223 10.01 -2.15 -0.50
N GLU A 224 9.66 -1.15 -1.30
CA GLU A 224 9.63 0.24 -0.84
C GLU A 224 8.52 0.50 0.21
N GLY A 225 7.40 -0.22 0.17
CA GLY A 225 6.26 0.01 1.05
C GLY A 225 5.45 1.24 0.67
N ARG A 226 5.30 1.51 -0.64
CA ARG A 226 4.51 2.63 -1.17
C ARG A 226 3.08 2.22 -1.42
N TYR A 227 2.15 3.01 -0.88
CA TYR A 227 0.72 2.81 -1.05
C TYR A 227 0.17 3.64 -2.21
N TRP A 228 -0.69 3.01 -3.00
CA TRP A 228 -1.38 3.62 -4.12
C TRP A 228 -2.88 3.38 -4.01
N GLY A 229 -3.68 4.30 -4.56
CA GLY A 229 -5.14 4.20 -4.58
C GLY A 229 -5.72 4.89 -5.80
N HIS A 230 -7.02 4.67 -6.07
CA HIS A 230 -7.72 5.17 -7.25
C HIS A 230 -7.00 4.87 -8.57
N LEU A 231 -6.24 3.73 -8.62
CA LEU A 231 -5.41 3.41 -9.76
C LEU A 231 -6.25 3.18 -11.02
N GLU A 232 -5.93 3.95 -12.05
CA GLU A 232 -6.50 3.84 -13.38
C GLU A 232 -5.59 3.03 -14.31
N PRO A 233 -6.11 2.40 -15.37
CA PRO A 233 -5.30 1.60 -16.30
C PRO A 233 -4.10 2.34 -16.87
N ASP A 234 -4.24 3.62 -17.21
CA ASP A 234 -3.16 4.44 -17.80
C ASP A 234 -2.03 4.76 -16.79
N ALA A 235 -2.29 4.66 -15.49
CA ALA A 235 -1.30 4.85 -14.45
C ALA A 235 -0.45 3.59 -14.20
N LEU A 236 -0.98 2.40 -14.52
CA LEU A 236 -0.34 1.12 -14.18
C LEU A 236 1.01 0.93 -14.89
N GLU A 237 1.08 1.27 -16.19
CA GLU A 237 2.32 1.16 -16.95
C GLU A 237 3.43 2.04 -16.35
N LYS A 238 3.10 3.31 -16.06
CA LYS A 238 4.05 4.26 -15.48
C LYS A 238 4.54 3.82 -14.10
N LEU A 239 3.63 3.29 -13.28
CA LEU A 239 3.95 2.77 -11.96
C LEU A 239 4.87 1.54 -12.04
N VAL A 240 4.57 0.60 -12.95
CA VAL A 240 5.36 -0.62 -13.08
C VAL A 240 6.72 -0.34 -13.65
N LEU A 241 6.78 0.38 -14.77
CA LEU A 241 8.02 0.67 -15.49
C LEU A 241 8.84 1.81 -14.86
N ARG A 242 8.26 2.53 -13.88
CA ARG A 242 8.89 3.70 -13.23
C ARG A 242 9.41 4.70 -14.25
N ASN A 243 8.64 4.94 -15.29
CA ASN A 243 8.97 5.86 -16.37
C ASN A 243 8.07 7.12 -16.33
N GLY A 244 8.56 8.19 -16.96
CA GLY A 244 7.87 9.47 -16.98
C GLY A 244 7.86 10.22 -15.64
N PRO A 245 7.19 11.39 -15.62
CA PRO A 245 7.15 12.23 -14.43
C PRO A 245 6.27 11.63 -13.32
N VAL A 246 6.80 11.59 -12.09
CA VAL A 246 6.02 11.14 -10.90
C VAL A 246 4.80 12.03 -10.67
N ALA A 247 4.83 13.28 -11.11
CA ALA A 247 3.69 14.20 -11.03
C ALA A 247 2.39 13.63 -11.64
N GLU A 248 2.49 12.80 -12.67
CA GLU A 248 1.33 12.15 -13.29
C GLU A 248 0.71 11.06 -12.41
N LEU A 249 1.46 10.58 -11.41
CA LEU A 249 1.03 9.59 -10.44
C LEU A 249 0.68 10.18 -9.08
N GLY A 250 0.97 11.46 -8.83
CA GLY A 250 0.81 12.12 -7.54
C GLY A 250 -0.60 11.99 -6.95
N ARG A 251 -1.66 12.03 -7.78
CA ARG A 251 -3.07 11.90 -7.35
C ARG A 251 -3.45 10.49 -6.87
N PHE A 252 -2.66 9.48 -7.23
CA PHE A 252 -2.86 8.09 -6.85
C PHE A 252 -2.03 7.69 -5.64
N TYR A 253 -1.10 8.55 -5.24
CA TYR A 253 -0.14 8.24 -4.18
C TYR A 253 -0.75 8.48 -2.80
N ARG A 254 -0.78 7.44 -1.98
CA ARG A 254 -1.35 7.48 -0.62
C ARG A 254 -0.31 7.75 0.45
N GLY A 255 0.94 7.36 0.22
CA GLY A 255 2.03 7.57 1.16
C GLY A 255 3.05 6.43 1.18
N TRP A 256 4.15 6.68 1.86
CA TRP A 256 5.22 5.72 2.12
C TRP A 256 5.12 5.20 3.55
N ALA A 257 5.06 3.87 3.73
CA ALA A 257 4.95 3.22 5.04
C ALA A 257 6.09 3.53 6.01
N GLY A 258 7.24 3.99 5.48
CA GLY A 258 8.39 4.39 6.29
C GLY A 258 8.20 5.67 7.12
N LEU A 259 7.13 6.43 6.84
CA LEU A 259 6.76 7.65 7.56
C LEU A 259 5.52 7.41 8.42
N SER A 260 5.60 7.75 9.70
CA SER A 260 4.56 7.41 10.68
C SER A 260 3.36 8.35 10.68
N GLY A 261 3.54 9.60 10.25
CA GLY A 261 2.51 10.62 10.30
C GLY A 261 1.90 10.95 8.93
N LYS A 262 0.63 11.37 8.94
CA LYS A 262 -0.04 11.80 7.71
C LYS A 262 0.63 13.01 7.06
N PHE A 263 1.09 13.96 7.86
CA PHE A 263 1.71 15.19 7.37
C PHE A 263 3.06 14.92 6.71
N GLU A 264 3.85 13.98 7.27
CA GLU A 264 5.10 13.55 6.67
C GLU A 264 4.86 12.88 5.31
N GLN A 265 3.81 12.04 5.19
CA GLN A 265 3.46 11.38 3.94
C GLN A 265 2.95 12.35 2.88
N ILE A 266 2.20 13.39 3.28
CA ILE A 266 1.73 14.46 2.37
C ILE A 266 2.93 15.27 1.86
N ALA A 267 3.84 15.67 2.75
CA ALA A 267 5.06 16.38 2.37
C ALA A 267 5.96 15.52 1.47
N GLU A 268 6.09 14.24 1.77
CA GLU A 268 6.90 13.28 1.00
C GLU A 268 6.37 13.09 -0.41
N ARG A 269 5.05 13.14 -0.64
CA ARG A 269 4.48 13.12 -1.99
C ARG A 269 5.02 14.27 -2.85
N GLU A 270 5.04 15.49 -2.33
CA GLU A 270 5.52 16.65 -3.08
C GLU A 270 7.02 16.57 -3.35
N ILE A 271 7.79 16.02 -2.41
CA ILE A 271 9.20 15.76 -2.61
C ILE A 271 9.40 14.68 -3.68
N PHE A 272 8.63 13.60 -3.64
CA PHE A 272 8.68 12.52 -4.62
C PHE A 272 8.33 13.02 -6.04
N VAL A 273 7.32 13.88 -6.15
CA VAL A 273 6.98 14.55 -7.42
C VAL A 273 8.13 15.41 -7.92
N ARG A 274 8.83 16.11 -7.04
CA ARG A 274 9.94 17.00 -7.37
C ARG A 274 11.24 16.27 -7.74
N GLU A 275 11.60 15.24 -6.96
CA GLU A 275 12.84 14.47 -7.13
C GLU A 275 12.72 13.35 -8.17
N GLY A 276 11.49 12.94 -8.52
CA GLY A 276 11.25 11.84 -9.43
C GLY A 276 11.56 10.47 -8.83
N TRP A 277 11.70 9.47 -9.69
CA TRP A 277 11.90 8.07 -9.28
C TRP A 277 13.18 7.83 -8.49
N GLU A 278 14.22 8.68 -8.64
CA GLU A 278 15.46 8.58 -7.86
C GLU A 278 15.21 8.70 -6.35
N TRP A 279 14.15 9.43 -5.95
CA TRP A 279 13.73 9.56 -4.55
C TRP A 279 13.46 8.22 -3.86
N THR A 280 13.04 7.20 -4.61
CA THR A 280 12.81 5.86 -4.07
C THR A 280 14.08 5.21 -3.52
N ARG A 281 15.23 5.59 -4.03
CA ARG A 281 16.56 5.05 -3.68
C ARG A 281 17.24 5.78 -2.53
N TYR A 282 16.74 6.98 -2.15
CA TYR A 282 17.37 7.77 -1.08
C TYR A 282 17.02 7.18 0.28
N LEU A 283 18.00 7.10 1.18
CA LEU A 283 17.76 6.81 2.59
C LEU A 283 17.01 7.99 3.21
N LYS A 284 15.93 7.74 3.89
CA LYS A 284 15.02 8.79 4.38
C LYS A 284 14.56 8.54 5.81
N SER A 285 14.34 9.64 6.53
CA SER A 285 13.58 9.66 7.77
C SER A 285 12.81 10.97 7.86
N GLY A 286 11.64 10.94 8.47
CA GLY A 286 10.80 12.13 8.61
C GLY A 286 10.26 12.27 10.01
N ARG A 287 9.96 13.52 10.39
CA ARG A 287 9.29 13.87 11.63
C ARG A 287 8.49 15.14 11.50
N THR A 288 7.41 15.22 12.22
CA THR A 288 6.69 16.48 12.47
C THR A 288 7.47 17.30 13.49
N LEU A 289 7.80 18.55 13.14
CA LEU A 289 8.53 19.48 14.00
C LEU A 289 7.58 20.16 14.98
N VAL A 290 6.45 20.65 14.46
CA VAL A 290 5.43 21.37 15.22
C VAL A 290 4.07 20.83 14.81
N PRO A 291 3.38 20.06 15.67
CA PRO A 291 1.98 19.74 15.49
C PRO A 291 1.11 20.89 15.97
N TYR A 292 0.06 21.23 15.23
CA TYR A 292 -0.94 22.20 15.65
C TYR A 292 -2.18 21.48 16.19
N GLU A 293 -2.76 21.99 17.27
CA GLU A 293 -3.79 21.30 18.08
C GLU A 293 -5.00 20.78 17.28
N ASN A 294 -5.40 21.50 16.24
CA ASN A 294 -6.58 21.13 15.43
C ASN A 294 -6.24 20.29 14.18
N GLU A 295 -4.99 19.84 14.05
CA GLU A 295 -4.50 19.18 12.84
C GLU A 295 -4.76 20.00 11.54
N ASP A 296 -4.85 21.32 11.62
CA ASP A 296 -5.05 22.19 10.45
C ASP A 296 -3.74 22.52 9.75
N ARG A 297 -2.63 22.41 10.48
CA ARG A 297 -1.29 22.68 9.98
C ARG A 297 -0.26 21.80 10.68
N ALA A 298 0.83 21.53 10.00
CA ALA A 298 2.05 20.96 10.61
C ALA A 298 3.29 21.42 9.85
N ASP A 299 4.38 21.66 10.58
CA ASP A 299 5.71 21.81 10.01
C ASP A 299 6.44 20.47 10.08
N VAL A 300 6.97 20.01 8.96
CA VAL A 300 7.55 18.69 8.77
C VAL A 300 8.97 18.82 8.25
N ARG A 301 9.85 17.92 8.71
CA ARG A 301 11.20 17.77 8.16
C ARG A 301 11.43 16.34 7.72
N ILE A 302 11.92 16.18 6.49
CA ILE A 302 12.33 14.88 5.91
C ILE A 302 13.82 14.98 5.57
N GLU A 303 14.62 14.23 6.28
CA GLU A 303 16.06 14.11 6.05
C GLU A 303 16.31 12.99 5.03
N TYR A 304 17.35 13.16 4.20
CA TYR A 304 17.71 12.18 3.20
C TYR A 304 19.22 12.08 3.00
N ALA A 305 19.64 10.91 2.51
CA ALA A 305 20.97 10.69 1.94
C ALA A 305 20.82 10.02 0.58
N THR A 306 21.51 10.54 -0.43
CA THR A 306 21.54 9.94 -1.78
C THR A 306 22.45 8.71 -1.79
N PRO A 307 22.35 7.83 -2.79
CA PRO A 307 23.29 6.72 -2.96
C PRO A 307 24.75 7.16 -3.08
N ASP A 308 25.00 8.37 -3.58
CA ASP A 308 26.35 8.95 -3.74
C ASP A 308 26.87 9.61 -2.46
N GLY A 309 26.10 9.57 -1.35
CA GLY A 309 26.48 10.08 -0.05
C GLY A 309 26.19 11.57 0.22
N ASP A 310 25.54 12.27 -0.72
CA ASP A 310 25.08 13.63 -0.46
C ASP A 310 23.91 13.60 0.53
N THR A 311 23.94 14.49 1.54
CA THR A 311 22.90 14.60 2.57
C THR A 311 22.16 15.92 2.49
N GLY A 312 20.89 15.90 2.85
CA GLY A 312 20.06 17.09 2.90
C GLY A 312 18.77 16.86 3.68
N ALA A 313 17.96 17.89 3.73
CA ALA A 313 16.62 17.80 4.27
C ALA A 313 15.64 18.63 3.44
N TYR A 314 14.38 18.25 3.50
CA TYR A 314 13.26 19.07 3.10
C TYR A 314 12.52 19.53 4.34
N GLU A 315 12.22 20.82 4.41
CA GLU A 315 11.29 21.39 5.37
C GLU A 315 10.03 21.81 4.64
N ALA A 316 8.90 21.37 5.14
CA ALA A 316 7.60 21.60 4.54
C ALA A 316 6.61 22.10 5.57
N THR A 317 5.72 22.99 5.13
CA THR A 317 4.50 23.35 5.86
C THR A 317 3.32 22.71 5.14
N VAL A 318 2.58 21.87 5.85
CA VAL A 318 1.35 21.23 5.37
C VAL A 318 0.16 21.92 6.04
N GLU A 319 -0.82 22.34 5.26
CA GLU A 319 -1.99 23.09 5.75
C GLU A 319 -3.27 22.51 5.16
N THR A 320 -4.37 22.67 5.90
CA THR A 320 -5.71 22.32 5.43
C THR A 320 -6.07 23.16 4.21
N SER A 321 -6.53 22.49 3.15
CA SER A 321 -7.03 23.13 1.91
C SER A 321 -8.56 23.19 1.82
N GLY A 322 -9.26 22.62 2.81
CA GLY A 322 -10.71 22.51 2.87
C GLY A 322 -11.15 21.12 3.33
N THR A 323 -12.41 20.80 3.05
CA THR A 323 -13.00 19.50 3.41
C THR A 323 -13.80 18.93 2.24
N VAL A 324 -13.95 17.63 2.22
CA VAL A 324 -14.83 16.91 1.29
C VAL A 324 -15.78 16.01 2.06
N LEU A 325 -16.93 15.71 1.46
CA LEU A 325 -17.88 14.73 1.99
C LEU A 325 -17.66 13.39 1.31
N THR A 326 -17.39 12.35 2.09
CA THR A 326 -17.06 11.02 1.58
C THR A 326 -17.76 9.91 2.37
N LEU A 327 -17.62 8.67 1.92
CA LEU A 327 -18.03 7.47 2.64
C LEU A 327 -16.81 6.69 3.09
N PHE A 328 -16.77 6.28 4.37
CA PHE A 328 -15.71 5.39 4.83
C PHE A 328 -15.91 3.95 4.35
N ASP A 329 -17.16 3.45 4.31
CA ASP A 329 -17.49 2.09 3.91
C ASP A 329 -18.59 2.07 2.87
N SER A 330 -18.56 1.08 1.95
CA SER A 330 -19.62 0.90 0.97
C SER A 330 -20.95 0.55 1.63
N GLY A 331 -22.00 1.27 1.22
CA GLY A 331 -23.35 1.11 1.79
C GLY A 331 -23.58 1.88 3.08
N SER A 332 -22.56 2.54 3.65
CA SER A 332 -22.72 3.36 4.85
C SER A 332 -23.49 4.67 4.58
N CYS A 333 -24.09 5.23 5.60
CA CYS A 333 -24.73 6.55 5.67
C CYS A 333 -24.62 7.06 7.10
N PRO A 334 -24.44 8.35 7.33
CA PRO A 334 -24.33 9.49 6.38
C PRO A 334 -22.93 9.65 5.77
N LEU A 335 -22.79 10.61 4.84
CA LEU A 335 -21.51 11.11 4.40
C LEU A 335 -20.75 11.73 5.58
N GLN A 336 -19.45 11.53 5.62
CA GLN A 336 -18.57 12.08 6.65
C GLN A 336 -17.64 13.14 6.04
N GLU A 337 -17.38 14.18 6.81
CA GLU A 337 -16.49 15.27 6.42
C GLU A 337 -15.03 14.87 6.69
N VAL A 338 -14.18 15.04 5.67
CA VAL A 338 -12.75 14.72 5.74
C VAL A 338 -11.94 15.93 5.30
N LYS A 339 -10.99 16.36 6.16
CA LYS A 339 -10.05 17.43 5.84
C LYS A 339 -9.14 17.02 4.69
N GLN A 340 -8.92 17.97 3.80
CA GLN A 340 -7.94 17.87 2.71
C GLN A 340 -6.77 18.79 3.01
N TYR A 341 -5.59 18.43 2.50
CA TYR A 341 -4.34 19.13 2.83
C TYR A 341 -3.54 19.44 1.56
N HIS A 342 -2.70 20.47 1.65
CA HIS A 342 -1.70 20.80 0.66
C HIS A 342 -0.39 21.24 1.33
N VAL A 343 0.68 21.17 0.58
CA VAL A 343 1.97 21.71 1.01
C VAL A 343 2.05 23.17 0.58
N SER A 344 1.99 24.10 1.54
CA SER A 344 2.05 25.55 1.28
C SER A 344 3.49 26.06 1.17
N ARG A 345 4.46 25.35 1.77
CA ARG A 345 5.90 25.65 1.70
C ARG A 345 6.70 24.36 1.58
N LEU A 346 7.67 24.32 0.67
CA LEU A 346 8.62 23.23 0.51
C LEU A 346 10.00 23.78 0.18
N GLU A 347 10.91 23.68 1.12
CA GLU A 347 12.28 24.18 1.00
C GLU A 347 13.30 23.05 1.15
N ARG A 348 14.33 23.07 0.31
CA ARG A 348 15.47 22.15 0.41
C ARG A 348 16.59 22.78 1.23
N VAL A 349 16.99 22.12 2.30
CA VAL A 349 18.08 22.51 3.17
C VAL A 349 19.27 21.58 2.92
N ARG A 350 20.41 22.14 2.52
CA ARG A 350 21.66 21.36 2.37
C ARG A 350 22.32 21.20 3.72
N LEU A 351 22.65 19.98 4.11
CA LEU A 351 23.30 19.67 5.41
C LEU A 351 24.83 19.48 5.28
N GLY A 352 25.37 19.49 4.06
CA GLY A 352 26.78 19.23 3.82
C GLY A 352 27.07 17.75 3.51
N ARG A 353 28.31 17.47 3.14
CA ARG A 353 28.82 16.09 3.03
C ARG A 353 29.29 15.63 4.40
N ARG A 354 28.90 14.44 4.83
CA ARG A 354 29.54 13.73 5.94
C ARG A 354 30.82 13.07 5.52
#